data_b6db47c1c69cd5cea4a1a7ca53b7c488
#
_entry.id   b6db47c1c69cd5cea4a1a7ca53b7c488
#
_cell.length_a   1.000
_cell.length_b   1.000
_cell.length_c   1.000
_cell.angle_alpha   90.00
_cell.angle_beta   90.00
_cell.angle_gamma   90.00
#
_symmetry.space_group_name_H-M   'P 1'
#
loop_
_entity.id
_entity.type
_entity.pdbx_description
1 polymer ?
#
loop_
_entity_poly.entity_id
_entity_poly.type
_entity_poly.pdbx_seq_one_letter_code
_entity_poly.pdbx_strand_id
1 'polypeptide(L)'
;MTKLRDICRFQSGGTPSRGTPAYFNGNVPWITTVALNGDVIDGNQAIEWITDEAIAKSAAKIVPPHSVMVGTRVGIGKVAINSVPMSTSQDIISLIGIDENKWDKKFICHLITANKEHLTSQARGATIKGIKIEAIADLVLPEISLTEQARISEVIGKVDALMHMHQQMAMNLEQLIKSRFIELFGDPVINPKGFPCYTVGEVIDFQGGSQPDKKYFEYEASPGNIRLIQIRDYKSDKYITYIPKTMAKRFCTADDIMIGRYGPPIFQILKGIEGSFNVALMKATPKMGNREFVRQFLKQDCLLEYLEGLSQRTAGQDGIQMGKLKAYPFPYPPMELQEQFAAFVEQTDKSKLCGKMEVAA
;
A
#
# COMPACT_ATOMS: atom_id res chain seq x y z
N MET A 1 28.32 24.17 -7.45
CA MET A 1 27.18 23.34 -6.94
C MET A 1 27.74 22.23 -6.07
N THR A 2 27.44 22.27 -4.80
CA THR A 2 27.87 21.27 -3.81
C THR A 2 27.16 19.94 -4.04
N LYS A 3 27.87 18.82 -3.97
CA LYS A 3 27.32 17.46 -4.10
C LYS A 3 27.40 16.71 -2.78
N LEU A 4 26.64 15.64 -2.61
CA LEU A 4 26.72 14.81 -1.41
C LEU A 4 28.13 14.28 -1.14
N ARG A 5 28.92 13.97 -2.16
CA ARG A 5 30.31 13.55 -2.02
C ARG A 5 31.23 14.59 -1.36
N ASP A 6 30.88 15.86 -1.46
CA ASP A 6 31.69 16.97 -0.95
C ASP A 6 31.48 17.19 0.56
N ILE A 7 30.41 16.61 1.15
CA ILE A 7 29.99 16.87 2.52
C ILE A 7 30.04 15.66 3.46
N CYS A 8 30.26 14.45 2.93
CA CYS A 8 30.30 13.22 3.72
C CYS A 8 31.20 12.15 3.10
N ARG A 9 31.49 11.15 3.89
CA ARG A 9 32.12 9.90 3.43
C ARG A 9 31.07 8.81 3.28
N PHE A 10 31.24 7.95 2.28
CA PHE A 10 30.35 6.82 2.00
C PHE A 10 30.95 5.53 2.55
N GLN A 11 30.17 4.80 3.35
CA GLN A 11 30.53 3.49 3.87
C GLN A 11 29.50 2.46 3.44
N SER A 12 29.92 1.46 2.67
CA SER A 12 29.07 0.32 2.33
C SER A 12 28.91 -0.59 3.55
N GLY A 13 27.69 -1.05 3.77
CA GLY A 13 27.42 -2.11 4.72
C GLY A 13 27.96 -3.47 4.28
N GLY A 14 27.83 -4.46 5.14
CA GLY A 14 28.29 -5.82 4.88
C GLY A 14 27.42 -6.85 5.61
N THR A 15 27.38 -8.05 5.04
CA THR A 15 26.65 -9.18 5.63
C THR A 15 27.68 -10.21 6.14
N PRO A 16 27.67 -10.52 7.44
CA PRO A 16 28.47 -11.62 7.98
C PRO A 16 28.05 -12.95 7.35
N SER A 17 28.99 -13.91 7.30
CA SER A 17 28.71 -15.23 6.73
C SER A 17 27.62 -15.94 7.49
N ARG A 18 26.52 -16.29 6.81
CA ARG A 18 25.42 -17.10 7.35
C ARG A 18 25.85 -18.52 7.75
N GLY A 19 26.96 -19.00 7.22
CA GLY A 19 27.57 -20.29 7.60
C GLY A 19 28.23 -20.28 8.98
N THR A 20 28.28 -19.13 9.67
CA THR A 20 28.84 -18.97 11.02
C THR A 20 27.76 -18.42 11.96
N PRO A 21 26.88 -19.28 12.52
CA PRO A 21 25.77 -18.84 13.38
C PRO A 21 26.21 -18.01 14.60
N ALA A 22 27.45 -18.25 15.10
CA ALA A 22 28.04 -17.52 16.22
C ALA A 22 28.13 -16.00 15.96
N TYR A 23 28.14 -15.56 14.71
CA TYR A 23 28.18 -14.14 14.38
C TYR A 23 26.84 -13.40 14.66
N PHE A 24 25.74 -14.12 14.86
CA PHE A 24 24.39 -13.57 14.97
C PHE A 24 23.78 -13.63 16.39
N ASN A 25 24.61 -13.76 17.41
CA ASN A 25 24.21 -13.76 18.85
C ASN A 25 24.93 -12.67 19.62
N GLY A 26 25.06 -11.47 19.04
CA GLY A 26 25.81 -10.36 19.63
C GLY A 26 24.92 -9.25 20.20
N ASN A 27 25.56 -8.10 20.40
CA ASN A 27 24.96 -6.89 20.95
C ASN A 27 25.00 -5.68 19.99
N VAL A 28 25.51 -5.87 18.76
CA VAL A 28 25.52 -4.82 17.73
C VAL A 28 24.29 -4.99 16.84
N PRO A 29 23.37 -4.01 16.79
CA PRO A 29 22.21 -4.08 15.89
C PRO A 29 22.66 -4.18 14.43
N TRP A 30 22.14 -5.17 13.69
CA TRP A 30 22.40 -5.31 12.28
C TRP A 30 21.16 -4.99 11.47
N ILE A 31 21.21 -3.89 10.71
CA ILE A 31 20.06 -3.27 10.05
C ILE A 31 20.01 -3.68 8.58
N THR A 32 18.81 -4.03 8.13
CA THR A 32 18.48 -4.22 6.71
C THR A 32 17.60 -3.08 6.18
N THR A 33 17.41 -3.03 4.87
CA THR A 33 16.58 -1.97 4.23
C THR A 33 15.11 -1.95 4.69
N VAL A 34 14.64 -2.99 5.37
CA VAL A 34 13.28 -3.03 5.96
C VAL A 34 13.13 -1.99 7.06
N ALA A 35 14.18 -1.75 7.83
CA ALA A 35 14.18 -0.78 8.92
C ALA A 35 14.27 0.68 8.46
N LEU A 36 14.59 0.95 7.18
CA LEU A 36 14.70 2.32 6.66
C LEU A 36 13.30 2.86 6.34
N ASN A 37 12.78 3.69 7.23
CA ASN A 37 11.41 4.24 7.19
C ASN A 37 11.34 5.77 7.09
N GLY A 38 12.47 6.46 6.97
CA GLY A 38 12.56 7.92 6.94
C GLY A 38 12.86 8.57 8.30
N ASP A 39 12.74 7.83 9.39
CA ASP A 39 12.89 8.33 10.76
C ASP A 39 14.29 8.11 11.35
N VAL A 40 14.44 8.53 12.60
CA VAL A 40 15.59 8.18 13.44
C VAL A 40 15.36 6.80 14.03
N ILE A 41 16.32 5.89 13.88
CA ILE A 41 16.28 4.52 14.39
C ILE A 41 17.34 4.31 15.47
N ASP A 42 17.01 3.52 16.50
CA ASP A 42 17.82 3.31 17.70
C ASP A 42 18.35 1.87 17.85
N GLY A 43 18.11 1.01 16.88
CA GLY A 43 18.50 -0.39 16.92
C GLY A 43 17.34 -1.34 17.27
N ASN A 44 16.23 -0.88 17.85
CA ASN A 44 15.05 -1.72 18.12
C ASN A 44 14.41 -2.25 16.83
N GLN A 45 14.71 -1.62 15.69
CA GLN A 45 14.30 -2.05 14.36
C GLN A 45 15.18 -3.17 13.78
N ALA A 46 16.25 -3.57 14.49
CA ALA A 46 17.09 -4.70 14.10
C ALA A 46 16.34 -6.01 14.30
N ILE A 47 16.31 -6.84 13.27
CA ILE A 47 15.78 -8.21 13.36
C ILE A 47 16.87 -9.15 13.90
N GLU A 48 18.14 -8.81 13.67
CA GLU A 48 19.33 -9.60 14.06
C GLU A 48 20.37 -8.70 14.70
N TRP A 49 21.14 -9.31 15.60
CA TRP A 49 22.21 -8.66 16.33
C TRP A 49 23.50 -9.43 16.10
N ILE A 50 24.58 -8.74 15.74
CA ILE A 50 25.87 -9.37 15.41
C ILE A 50 26.91 -9.13 16.49
N THR A 51 27.92 -9.97 16.52
CA THR A 51 29.01 -9.91 17.50
C THR A 51 30.11 -8.96 17.02
N ASP A 52 30.95 -8.50 17.94
CA ASP A 52 32.22 -7.79 17.61
C ASP A 52 33.16 -8.64 16.78
N GLU A 53 33.13 -9.95 16.98
CA GLU A 53 33.88 -10.87 16.14
C GLU A 53 33.40 -10.87 14.67
N ALA A 54 32.07 -10.79 14.46
CA ALA A 54 31.52 -10.66 13.14
C ALA A 54 31.98 -9.35 12.46
N ILE A 55 32.05 -8.24 13.20
CA ILE A 55 32.61 -6.97 12.70
C ILE A 55 34.10 -7.13 12.32
N ALA A 56 34.89 -7.77 13.19
CA ALA A 56 36.32 -7.90 12.97
C ALA A 56 36.69 -8.87 11.82
N LYS A 57 35.90 -9.93 11.60
CA LYS A 57 36.22 -11.02 10.69
C LYS A 57 35.36 -11.09 9.42
N SER A 58 34.48 -10.11 9.19
CA SER A 58 33.63 -10.10 8.00
C SER A 58 33.63 -8.73 7.27
N ALA A 59 32.79 -8.60 6.27
CA ALA A 59 32.56 -7.33 5.57
C ALA A 59 31.70 -6.34 6.36
N ALA A 60 31.11 -6.74 7.49
CA ALA A 60 30.30 -5.86 8.35
C ALA A 60 31.15 -4.75 8.96
N LYS A 61 30.58 -3.56 9.09
CA LYS A 61 31.28 -2.40 9.64
C LYS A 61 30.35 -1.66 10.60
N ILE A 62 30.93 -1.03 11.62
CA ILE A 62 30.18 -0.13 12.49
C ILE A 62 29.92 1.18 11.75
N VAL A 63 28.67 1.59 11.75
CA VAL A 63 28.19 2.91 11.34
C VAL A 63 28.08 3.76 12.61
N PRO A 64 28.81 4.87 12.72
CA PRO A 64 28.72 5.74 13.88
C PRO A 64 27.32 6.36 14.00
N PRO A 65 26.89 6.77 15.21
CA PRO A 65 25.61 7.42 15.40
C PRO A 65 25.50 8.70 14.56
N HIS A 66 24.29 9.13 14.33
CA HIS A 66 23.95 10.32 13.53
C HIS A 66 24.43 10.25 12.06
N SER A 67 24.55 9.05 11.49
CA SER A 67 24.80 8.85 10.05
C SER A 67 23.49 8.72 9.28
N VAL A 68 23.46 9.17 8.03
CA VAL A 68 22.31 8.95 7.12
C VAL A 68 22.54 7.63 6.39
N MET A 69 21.60 6.71 6.50
CA MET A 69 21.63 5.40 5.85
C MET A 69 20.70 5.38 4.65
N VAL A 70 21.12 4.82 3.52
CA VAL A 70 20.39 4.84 2.24
C VAL A 70 20.36 3.44 1.64
N GLY A 71 19.15 2.97 1.29
CA GLY A 71 18.95 1.72 0.56
C GLY A 71 19.39 1.85 -0.90
N THR A 72 20.19 0.88 -1.38
CA THR A 72 20.80 0.90 -2.71
C THR A 72 20.35 -0.22 -3.64
N ARG A 73 19.68 -1.26 -3.11
CA ARG A 73 19.14 -2.38 -3.88
C ARG A 73 17.69 -2.62 -3.58
N VAL A 74 17.38 -3.35 -2.53
CA VAL A 74 16.00 -3.49 -2.06
C VAL A 74 15.57 -2.19 -1.39
N GLY A 75 14.54 -1.51 -1.94
CA GLY A 75 14.11 -0.22 -1.41
C GLY A 75 15.08 0.94 -1.72
N ILE A 76 15.49 1.08 -2.99
CA ILE A 76 16.32 2.20 -3.46
C ILE A 76 15.73 3.53 -3.00
N GLY A 77 16.57 4.38 -2.40
CA GLY A 77 16.18 5.70 -1.91
C GLY A 77 15.40 5.70 -0.59
N LYS A 78 15.17 4.54 0.06
CA LYS A 78 14.78 4.51 1.46
C LYS A 78 15.90 5.04 2.33
N VAL A 79 15.57 5.81 3.35
CA VAL A 79 16.54 6.45 4.23
C VAL A 79 16.18 6.26 5.70
N ALA A 80 17.17 6.37 6.59
CA ALA A 80 17.01 6.55 8.02
C ALA A 80 18.26 7.21 8.61
N ILE A 81 18.14 7.78 9.82
CA ILE A 81 19.26 8.27 10.61
C ILE A 81 19.40 7.37 11.83
N ASN A 82 20.62 6.89 12.15
CA ASN A 82 20.81 6.13 13.36
C ASN A 82 21.14 7.00 14.56
N SER A 83 20.57 6.71 15.72
CA SER A 83 20.87 7.38 17.01
C SER A 83 21.96 6.67 17.81
N VAL A 84 22.19 5.38 17.53
CA VAL A 84 23.17 4.54 18.21
C VAL A 84 24.12 3.90 17.19
N PRO A 85 25.34 3.47 17.60
CA PRO A 85 26.21 2.69 16.71
C PRO A 85 25.50 1.42 16.27
N MET A 86 25.60 1.08 14.98
CA MET A 86 24.99 -0.13 14.42
C MET A 86 25.75 -0.63 13.21
N SER A 87 25.44 -1.80 12.71
CA SER A 87 25.95 -2.31 11.45
C SER A 87 24.82 -2.46 10.43
N THR A 88 25.13 -2.45 9.15
CA THR A 88 24.14 -2.50 8.08
C THR A 88 24.43 -3.60 7.07
N SER A 89 23.39 -4.11 6.42
CA SER A 89 23.54 -5.04 5.31
C SER A 89 24.24 -4.40 4.11
N GLN A 90 24.73 -5.20 3.20
CA GLN A 90 25.37 -4.80 1.95
C GLN A 90 24.45 -3.97 1.01
N ASP A 91 23.14 -3.95 1.28
CA ASP A 91 22.15 -3.21 0.50
C ASP A 91 21.95 -1.78 1.00
N ILE A 92 22.73 -1.37 1.99
CA ILE A 92 22.72 -0.04 2.59
C ILE A 92 24.08 0.63 2.44
N ILE A 93 24.07 1.90 2.11
CA ILE A 93 25.23 2.79 2.18
C ILE A 93 24.96 3.83 3.26
N SER A 94 25.97 4.08 4.11
CA SER A 94 25.90 5.09 5.16
C SER A 94 26.73 6.31 4.79
N LEU A 95 26.13 7.50 4.93
CA LEU A 95 26.76 8.80 4.77
C LEU A 95 27.25 9.26 6.15
N ILE A 96 28.57 9.31 6.34
CA ILE A 96 29.24 9.53 7.62
C ILE A 96 29.97 10.86 7.62
N GLY A 97 29.96 11.54 8.76
CA GLY A 97 30.73 12.77 8.99
C GLY A 97 30.13 14.01 8.34
N ILE A 98 28.81 14.05 8.20
CA ILE A 98 28.07 15.25 7.80
C ILE A 98 28.22 16.32 8.86
N ASP A 99 28.70 17.51 8.51
CA ASP A 99 28.81 18.66 9.40
C ASP A 99 27.44 19.25 9.74
N GLU A 100 26.95 19.03 10.94
CA GLU A 100 25.64 19.48 11.41
C GLU A 100 25.52 20.99 11.58
N ASN A 101 26.65 21.72 11.58
CA ASN A 101 26.63 23.19 11.58
C ASN A 101 26.31 23.76 10.19
N LYS A 102 26.34 22.93 9.15
CA LYS A 102 26.09 23.33 7.74
C LYS A 102 24.92 22.62 7.11
N TRP A 103 24.63 21.38 7.55
CA TRP A 103 23.67 20.49 6.91
C TRP A 103 22.73 19.84 7.90
N ASP A 104 21.45 20.04 7.68
CA ASP A 104 20.38 19.28 8.37
C ASP A 104 20.25 17.87 7.77
N LYS A 105 20.45 16.85 8.58
CA LYS A 105 20.42 15.45 8.13
C LYS A 105 19.03 15.00 7.68
N LYS A 106 17.95 15.54 8.27
CA LYS A 106 16.58 15.25 7.83
C LYS A 106 16.35 15.85 6.45
N PHE A 107 16.85 17.07 6.21
CA PHE A 107 16.82 17.67 4.88
C PHE A 107 17.54 16.80 3.84
N ILE A 108 18.71 16.25 4.16
CA ILE A 108 19.42 15.31 3.28
C ILE A 108 18.58 14.04 3.03
N CYS A 109 17.91 13.50 4.05
CA CYS A 109 16.99 12.37 3.89
C CYS A 109 15.86 12.72 2.91
N HIS A 110 15.22 13.86 3.06
CA HIS A 110 14.15 14.32 2.16
C HIS A 110 14.65 14.52 0.74
N LEU A 111 15.84 15.10 0.57
CA LEU A 111 16.46 15.28 -0.75
C LEU A 111 16.69 13.93 -1.45
N ILE A 112 17.21 12.94 -0.75
CA ILE A 112 17.45 11.60 -1.30
C ILE A 112 16.12 10.95 -1.68
N THR A 113 15.11 11.05 -0.81
CA THR A 113 13.76 10.52 -1.04
C THR A 113 13.09 11.18 -2.24
N ALA A 114 13.19 12.49 -2.39
CA ALA A 114 12.67 13.25 -3.52
C ALA A 114 13.32 12.83 -4.86
N ASN A 115 14.57 12.37 -4.83
CA ASN A 115 15.29 11.87 -6.00
C ASN A 115 15.12 10.36 -6.24
N LYS A 116 14.21 9.68 -5.53
CA LYS A 116 14.04 8.23 -5.60
C LYS A 116 13.77 7.70 -7.02
N GLU A 117 12.93 8.38 -7.79
CA GLU A 117 12.63 7.96 -9.18
C GLU A 117 13.88 8.09 -10.07
N HIS A 118 14.61 9.19 -9.96
CA HIS A 118 15.87 9.39 -10.66
C HIS A 118 16.91 8.33 -10.27
N LEU A 119 17.08 8.04 -8.98
CA LEU A 119 17.97 6.97 -8.50
C LEU A 119 17.53 5.60 -9.04
N THR A 120 16.24 5.30 -8.98
CA THR A 120 15.68 4.03 -9.46
C THR A 120 15.89 3.84 -10.97
N SER A 121 15.81 4.90 -11.76
CA SER A 121 16.06 4.86 -13.21
C SER A 121 17.51 4.47 -13.56
N GLN A 122 18.45 4.72 -12.67
CA GLN A 122 19.87 4.35 -12.84
C GLN A 122 20.19 2.92 -12.36
N ALA A 123 19.22 2.20 -11.79
CA ALA A 123 19.44 0.87 -11.25
C ALA A 123 19.78 -0.14 -12.34
N ARG A 124 20.82 -0.95 -12.13
CA ARG A 124 21.31 -1.99 -13.03
C ARG A 124 21.38 -3.33 -12.31
N GLY A 125 21.24 -4.40 -13.04
CA GLY A 125 21.32 -5.78 -12.54
C GLY A 125 20.25 -6.68 -13.17
N ALA A 126 20.60 -7.94 -13.39
CA ALA A 126 19.72 -8.92 -14.04
C ALA A 126 18.69 -9.50 -13.06
N THR A 127 19.12 -9.89 -11.86
CA THR A 127 18.27 -10.54 -10.84
C THR A 127 17.80 -9.54 -9.78
N ILE A 128 18.74 -8.78 -9.21
CA ILE A 128 18.45 -7.71 -8.24
C ILE A 128 19.01 -6.41 -8.79
N LYS A 129 18.14 -5.46 -9.09
CA LYS A 129 18.57 -4.15 -9.54
C LYS A 129 19.10 -3.33 -8.37
N GLY A 130 20.23 -2.68 -8.56
CA GLY A 130 20.84 -1.81 -7.56
C GLY A 130 21.49 -0.59 -8.19
N ILE A 131 21.69 0.45 -7.38
CA ILE A 131 22.41 1.67 -7.77
C ILE A 131 23.84 1.65 -7.24
N LYS A 132 24.75 2.31 -7.94
CA LYS A 132 26.11 2.54 -7.48
C LYS A 132 26.17 3.71 -6.50
N ILE A 133 27.22 3.78 -5.70
CA ILE A 133 27.47 4.88 -4.75
C ILE A 133 27.46 6.24 -5.48
N GLU A 134 28.03 6.30 -6.68
CA GLU A 134 28.14 7.52 -7.49
C GLU A 134 26.76 8.15 -7.77
N ALA A 135 25.71 7.34 -7.94
CA ALA A 135 24.37 7.85 -8.17
C ALA A 135 23.87 8.70 -6.99
N ILE A 136 24.16 8.28 -5.75
CA ILE A 136 23.82 9.05 -4.54
C ILE A 136 24.82 10.20 -4.36
N ALA A 137 26.11 9.92 -4.53
CA ALA A 137 27.21 10.86 -4.30
C ALA A 137 27.13 12.10 -5.22
N ASP A 138 26.56 11.94 -6.42
CA ASP A 138 26.39 13.01 -7.40
C ASP A 138 25.12 13.84 -7.23
N LEU A 139 24.25 13.52 -6.26
CA LEU A 139 23.09 14.34 -5.95
C LEU A 139 23.55 15.76 -5.55
N VAL A 140 22.95 16.75 -6.19
CA VAL A 140 23.27 18.16 -5.98
C VAL A 140 22.49 18.71 -4.79
N LEU A 141 23.18 19.41 -3.93
CA LEU A 141 22.60 20.08 -2.76
C LEU A 141 22.29 21.53 -3.12
N PRO A 142 21.10 22.04 -2.77
CA PRO A 142 20.78 23.46 -2.97
C PRO A 142 21.59 24.33 -1.99
N GLU A 143 21.97 25.50 -2.44
CA GLU A 143 22.71 26.49 -1.65
C GLU A 143 21.74 27.32 -0.79
N ILE A 144 21.23 26.72 0.28
CA ILE A 144 20.31 27.33 1.24
C ILE A 144 20.88 27.28 2.66
N SER A 145 20.48 28.21 3.52
CA SER A 145 20.95 28.27 4.91
C SER A 145 20.50 27.07 5.73
N LEU A 146 21.23 26.73 6.79
CA LEU A 146 20.85 25.67 7.72
C LEU A 146 19.45 25.91 8.32
N THR A 147 19.11 27.16 8.60
CA THR A 147 17.77 27.55 9.10
C THR A 147 16.67 27.20 8.08
N GLU A 148 16.90 27.45 6.81
CA GLU A 148 15.92 27.11 5.77
C GLU A 148 15.84 25.59 5.53
N GLN A 149 16.97 24.87 5.59
CA GLN A 149 16.97 23.40 5.55
C GLN A 149 16.12 22.83 6.69
N ALA A 150 16.31 23.30 7.93
CA ALA A 150 15.56 22.87 9.09
C ALA A 150 14.05 23.19 8.95
N ARG A 151 13.71 24.37 8.41
CA ARG A 151 12.33 24.76 8.14
C ARG A 151 11.66 23.85 7.11
N ILE A 152 12.36 23.52 6.02
CA ILE A 152 11.86 22.57 5.01
C ILE A 152 11.62 21.20 5.64
N SER A 153 12.57 20.68 6.43
CA SER A 153 12.46 19.40 7.12
C SER A 153 11.27 19.37 8.08
N GLU A 154 11.04 20.46 8.82
CA GLU A 154 9.89 20.59 9.73
C GLU A 154 8.55 20.54 8.98
N VAL A 155 8.44 21.27 7.87
CA VAL A 155 7.21 21.33 7.05
C VAL A 155 6.92 19.95 6.46
N ILE A 156 7.91 19.31 5.84
CA ILE A 156 7.74 17.96 5.26
C ILE A 156 7.37 16.96 6.36
N GLY A 157 8.05 16.99 7.51
CA GLY A 157 7.74 16.11 8.64
C GLY A 157 6.31 16.28 9.17
N LYS A 158 5.78 17.52 9.19
CA LYS A 158 4.36 17.78 9.54
C LYS A 158 3.41 17.18 8.51
N VAL A 159 3.72 17.32 7.21
CA VAL A 159 2.91 16.72 6.14
C VAL A 159 2.91 15.19 6.24
N ASP A 160 4.06 14.57 6.43
CA ASP A 160 4.18 13.11 6.59
C ASP A 160 3.39 12.62 7.82
N ALA A 161 3.49 13.33 8.95
CA ALA A 161 2.71 13.01 10.15
C ALA A 161 1.19 13.13 9.92
N LEU A 162 0.73 14.17 9.23
CA LEU A 162 -0.67 14.33 8.84
C LEU A 162 -1.14 13.21 7.92
N MET A 163 -0.35 12.85 6.90
CA MET A 163 -0.66 11.74 6.01
C MET A 163 -0.79 10.41 6.77
N HIS A 164 0.11 10.13 7.71
CA HIS A 164 0.04 8.95 8.58
C HIS A 164 -1.21 8.94 9.45
N MET A 165 -1.52 10.07 10.09
CA MET A 165 -2.74 10.21 10.90
C MET A 165 -4.00 9.98 10.07
N HIS A 166 -4.07 10.49 8.84
CA HIS A 166 -5.20 10.26 7.94
C HIS A 166 -5.35 8.81 7.52
N GLN A 167 -4.24 8.13 7.21
CA GLN A 167 -4.27 6.70 6.90
C GLN A 167 -4.79 5.88 8.09
N GLN A 168 -4.29 6.18 9.30
CA GLN A 168 -4.74 5.51 10.51
C GLN A 168 -6.23 5.78 10.80
N MET A 169 -6.67 7.04 10.64
CA MET A 169 -8.09 7.39 10.79
C MET A 169 -8.96 6.63 9.79
N ALA A 170 -8.55 6.53 8.53
CA ALA A 170 -9.30 5.77 7.53
C ALA A 170 -9.44 4.29 7.90
N MET A 171 -8.37 3.66 8.40
CA MET A 171 -8.39 2.29 8.90
C MET A 171 -9.30 2.13 10.11
N ASN A 172 -9.24 3.04 11.07
CA ASN A 172 -10.10 3.03 12.26
C ASN A 172 -11.57 3.18 11.90
N LEU A 173 -11.90 4.04 10.94
CA LEU A 173 -13.28 4.21 10.45
C LEU A 173 -13.80 2.96 9.73
N GLU A 174 -12.95 2.25 8.99
CA GLU A 174 -13.34 0.95 8.41
C GLU A 174 -13.58 -0.11 9.47
N GLN A 175 -12.72 -0.17 10.49
CA GLN A 175 -12.92 -1.08 11.61
C GLN A 175 -14.19 -0.74 12.40
N LEU A 176 -14.51 0.54 12.56
CA LEU A 176 -15.75 0.99 13.21
C LEU A 176 -16.99 0.51 12.43
N ILE A 177 -16.97 0.59 11.09
CA ILE A 177 -18.07 0.06 10.26
C ILE A 177 -18.23 -1.46 10.46
N LYS A 178 -17.13 -2.22 10.46
CA LYS A 178 -17.15 -3.67 10.71
C LYS A 178 -17.72 -3.99 12.10
N SER A 179 -17.25 -3.29 13.13
CA SER A 179 -17.73 -3.49 14.52
C SER A 179 -19.22 -3.17 14.65
N ARG A 180 -19.69 -2.08 14.02
CA ARG A 180 -21.10 -1.71 14.02
C ARG A 180 -21.96 -2.72 13.27
N PHE A 181 -21.45 -3.32 12.19
CA PHE A 181 -22.12 -4.41 11.50
C PHE A 181 -22.35 -5.61 12.43
N ILE A 182 -21.32 -6.05 13.12
CA ILE A 182 -21.40 -7.19 14.05
C ILE A 182 -22.29 -6.87 15.26
N GLU A 183 -22.26 -5.66 15.78
CA GLU A 183 -23.14 -5.21 16.88
C GLU A 183 -24.62 -5.30 16.48
N LEU A 184 -24.98 -4.77 15.32
CA LEU A 184 -26.37 -4.73 14.85
C LEU A 184 -26.88 -6.07 14.35
N PHE A 185 -26.05 -6.84 13.64
CA PHE A 185 -26.49 -8.02 12.90
C PHE A 185 -25.95 -9.33 13.48
N GLY A 186 -24.89 -9.27 14.28
CA GLY A 186 -24.18 -10.46 14.74
C GLY A 186 -23.25 -11.02 13.67
N ASP A 187 -22.58 -12.11 13.98
CA ASP A 187 -21.77 -12.87 13.03
C ASP A 187 -22.67 -13.49 11.96
N PRO A 188 -22.46 -13.23 10.66
CA PRO A 188 -23.30 -13.75 9.58
C PRO A 188 -23.31 -15.28 9.47
N VAL A 189 -22.25 -15.96 9.90
CA VAL A 189 -22.13 -17.43 9.86
C VAL A 189 -23.01 -18.06 10.92
N ILE A 190 -22.95 -17.51 12.14
CA ILE A 190 -23.66 -18.06 13.31
C ILE A 190 -25.12 -17.56 13.34
N ASN A 191 -25.40 -16.39 12.80
CA ASN A 191 -26.69 -15.70 12.84
C ASN A 191 -27.31 -15.68 14.26
N PRO A 192 -26.62 -15.13 15.26
CA PRO A 192 -27.04 -15.21 16.67
C PRO A 192 -28.34 -14.45 16.94
N LYS A 193 -28.72 -13.55 16.04
CA LYS A 193 -29.98 -12.77 16.11
C LYS A 193 -31.16 -13.51 15.54
N GLY A 194 -30.97 -14.68 14.88
CA GLY A 194 -32.03 -15.49 14.30
C GLY A 194 -32.77 -14.85 13.14
N PHE A 195 -32.12 -13.99 12.36
CA PHE A 195 -32.73 -13.38 11.18
C PHE A 195 -33.10 -14.45 10.12
N PRO A 196 -34.17 -14.22 9.32
CA PRO A 196 -34.44 -15.08 8.17
C PRO A 196 -33.20 -15.22 7.30
N CYS A 197 -32.91 -16.44 6.86
CA CYS A 197 -31.70 -16.72 6.10
C CYS A 197 -32.07 -17.07 4.65
N TYR A 198 -31.51 -16.30 3.72
CA TYR A 198 -31.54 -16.56 2.28
C TYR A 198 -30.16 -17.03 1.81
N THR A 199 -30.01 -17.27 0.53
CA THR A 199 -28.70 -17.44 -0.09
C THR A 199 -28.27 -16.11 -0.75
N VAL A 200 -26.95 -15.91 -0.87
CA VAL A 200 -26.40 -14.74 -1.59
C VAL A 200 -26.99 -14.63 -3.01
N GLY A 201 -27.21 -15.78 -3.69
CA GLY A 201 -27.80 -15.80 -5.04
C GLY A 201 -29.29 -15.41 -5.10
N GLU A 202 -30.04 -15.57 -4.00
CA GLU A 202 -31.43 -15.09 -3.90
C GLU A 202 -31.46 -13.56 -3.70
N VAL A 203 -30.52 -13.00 -2.94
CA VAL A 203 -30.47 -11.59 -2.59
C VAL A 203 -29.76 -10.74 -3.65
N ILE A 204 -28.75 -11.30 -4.35
CA ILE A 204 -27.88 -10.54 -5.24
C ILE A 204 -27.86 -11.17 -6.64
N ASP A 205 -27.99 -10.34 -7.66
CA ASP A 205 -27.67 -10.71 -9.04
C ASP A 205 -26.25 -10.32 -9.39
N PHE A 206 -25.53 -11.21 -10.10
CA PHE A 206 -24.13 -11.02 -10.48
C PHE A 206 -23.99 -10.98 -11.99
N GLN A 207 -23.43 -9.88 -12.49
CA GLN A 207 -23.19 -9.67 -13.92
C GLN A 207 -21.69 -9.52 -14.18
N GLY A 208 -21.11 -10.46 -14.94
CA GLY A 208 -19.71 -10.39 -15.40
C GLY A 208 -19.50 -9.29 -16.44
N GLY A 209 -18.30 -8.73 -16.46
CA GLY A 209 -17.91 -7.72 -17.43
C GLY A 209 -17.66 -8.27 -18.84
N SER A 210 -17.42 -7.39 -19.78
CA SER A 210 -17.15 -7.70 -21.19
C SER A 210 -15.85 -7.05 -21.63
N GLN A 211 -15.02 -7.82 -22.35
CA GLN A 211 -13.75 -7.36 -22.91
C GLN A 211 -13.88 -7.25 -24.42
N PRO A 212 -13.93 -6.04 -25.00
CA PRO A 212 -13.81 -5.88 -26.44
C PRO A 212 -12.36 -6.15 -26.90
N ASP A 213 -12.18 -6.37 -28.20
CA ASP A 213 -10.86 -6.56 -28.80
C ASP A 213 -9.96 -5.35 -28.51
N LYS A 214 -8.69 -5.60 -28.15
CA LYS A 214 -7.70 -4.56 -27.80
C LYS A 214 -7.45 -3.54 -28.93
N LYS A 215 -7.75 -3.88 -30.17
CA LYS A 215 -7.66 -2.95 -31.32
C LYS A 215 -8.59 -1.73 -31.20
N TYR A 216 -9.62 -1.82 -30.34
CA TYR A 216 -10.57 -0.73 -30.07
C TYR A 216 -10.18 0.12 -28.87
N PHE A 217 -9.04 -0.16 -28.25
CA PHE A 217 -8.59 0.59 -27.08
C PHE A 217 -8.00 1.92 -27.50
N GLU A 218 -8.49 2.98 -26.87
CA GLU A 218 -7.96 4.33 -26.94
C GLU A 218 -7.53 4.78 -25.55
N TYR A 219 -6.55 5.65 -25.49
CA TYR A 219 -5.97 6.13 -24.22
C TYR A 219 -6.28 7.60 -23.97
N GLU A 220 -6.98 8.23 -24.87
CA GLU A 220 -7.48 9.61 -24.77
C GLU A 220 -9.00 9.62 -24.88
N ALA A 221 -9.64 10.51 -24.11
CA ALA A 221 -11.08 10.70 -24.20
C ALA A 221 -11.44 11.35 -25.52
N SER A 222 -12.42 10.77 -26.24
CA SER A 222 -12.93 11.34 -27.48
C SER A 222 -14.46 11.27 -27.56
N PRO A 223 -15.10 12.16 -28.33
CA PRO A 223 -16.54 12.08 -28.53
C PRO A 223 -16.96 10.72 -29.12
N GLY A 224 -17.98 10.08 -28.52
CA GLY A 224 -18.45 8.76 -28.95
C GLY A 224 -17.80 7.59 -28.21
N ASN A 225 -16.79 7.84 -27.39
CA ASN A 225 -16.14 6.84 -26.55
C ASN A 225 -16.68 6.84 -25.11
N ILE A 226 -16.47 5.72 -24.42
CA ILE A 226 -16.77 5.52 -23.00
C ILE A 226 -15.58 4.87 -22.31
N ARG A 227 -15.36 5.20 -21.04
CA ARG A 227 -14.32 4.58 -20.22
C ARG A 227 -14.56 3.07 -20.10
N LEU A 228 -13.54 2.26 -20.38
CA LEU A 228 -13.50 0.83 -20.08
C LEU A 228 -12.80 0.62 -18.76
N ILE A 229 -13.56 0.40 -17.71
CA ILE A 229 -13.08 0.26 -16.34
C ILE A 229 -12.41 -1.09 -16.17
N GLN A 230 -11.21 -1.07 -15.62
CA GLN A 230 -10.38 -2.21 -15.30
C GLN A 230 -10.00 -2.17 -13.81
N ILE A 231 -9.60 -3.30 -13.24
CA ILE A 231 -9.22 -3.36 -11.81
C ILE A 231 -8.10 -2.38 -11.44
N ARG A 232 -7.19 -2.07 -12.36
CA ARG A 232 -6.10 -1.11 -12.17
C ARG A 232 -6.58 0.35 -11.99
N ASP A 233 -7.75 0.69 -12.53
CA ASP A 233 -8.32 2.03 -12.48
C ASP A 233 -8.75 2.43 -11.06
N TYR A 234 -8.89 1.44 -10.15
CA TYR A 234 -9.12 1.66 -8.73
C TYR A 234 -7.85 2.01 -7.94
N LYS A 235 -6.68 1.91 -8.59
CA LYS A 235 -5.38 2.24 -7.98
C LYS A 235 -4.80 3.55 -8.53
N SER A 236 -5.05 3.87 -9.79
CA SER A 236 -4.48 5.04 -10.46
C SER A 236 -5.18 5.33 -11.78
N ASP A 237 -5.36 6.61 -12.09
CA ASP A 237 -5.85 7.09 -13.38
C ASP A 237 -4.76 7.15 -14.48
N LYS A 238 -3.55 6.69 -14.20
CA LYS A 238 -2.40 6.74 -15.13
C LYS A 238 -2.64 6.00 -16.46
N TYR A 239 -3.52 5.00 -16.48
CA TYR A 239 -3.71 4.11 -17.63
C TYR A 239 -5.19 3.95 -18.00
N ILE A 240 -5.96 5.04 -17.94
CA ILE A 240 -7.37 5.03 -18.34
C ILE A 240 -7.48 4.54 -19.77
N THR A 241 -8.44 3.67 -20.02
CA THR A 241 -8.72 3.11 -21.34
C THR A 241 -10.14 3.49 -21.75
N TYR A 242 -10.30 3.89 -23.01
CA TYR A 242 -11.60 4.18 -23.62
C TYR A 242 -11.89 3.19 -24.73
N ILE A 243 -13.18 2.99 -25.03
CA ILE A 243 -13.67 2.17 -26.15
C ILE A 243 -14.84 2.89 -26.82
N PRO A 244 -15.12 2.62 -28.11
CA PRO A 244 -16.33 3.11 -28.76
C PRO A 244 -17.58 2.67 -27.99
N LYS A 245 -18.54 3.58 -27.76
CA LYS A 245 -19.81 3.26 -27.08
C LYS A 245 -20.55 2.09 -27.72
N THR A 246 -20.42 1.91 -29.03
CA THR A 246 -21.02 0.79 -29.78
C THR A 246 -20.45 -0.58 -29.39
N MET A 247 -19.24 -0.63 -28.81
CA MET A 247 -18.59 -1.85 -28.33
C MET A 247 -18.84 -2.11 -26.84
N ALA A 248 -19.39 -1.15 -26.11
CA ALA A 248 -19.69 -1.28 -24.70
C ALA A 248 -20.94 -2.16 -24.50
N LYS A 249 -20.81 -3.19 -23.65
CA LYS A 249 -21.91 -4.16 -23.39
C LYS A 249 -22.34 -4.21 -21.93
N ARG A 250 -21.50 -3.79 -21.01
CA ARG A 250 -21.71 -3.89 -19.57
C ARG A 250 -21.40 -2.56 -18.91
N PHE A 251 -22.37 -1.98 -18.25
CA PHE A 251 -22.29 -0.63 -17.70
C PHE A 251 -22.39 -0.64 -16.18
N CYS A 252 -21.66 0.27 -15.55
CA CYS A 252 -21.81 0.58 -14.13
C CYS A 252 -21.79 2.09 -13.89
N THR A 253 -22.35 2.47 -12.78
CA THR A 253 -22.41 3.84 -12.23
C THR A 253 -21.59 3.90 -10.95
N ALA A 254 -21.37 5.11 -10.42
CA ALA A 254 -20.65 5.31 -9.15
C ALA A 254 -21.28 4.59 -7.95
N ASP A 255 -22.61 4.37 -7.98
CA ASP A 255 -23.35 3.73 -6.88
C ASP A 255 -23.33 2.20 -6.92
N ASP A 256 -22.93 1.62 -8.06
CA ASP A 256 -22.93 0.16 -8.20
C ASP A 256 -21.88 -0.51 -7.29
N ILE A 257 -22.19 -1.74 -6.86
CA ILE A 257 -21.24 -2.60 -6.15
C ILE A 257 -20.46 -3.38 -7.20
N MET A 258 -19.15 -3.17 -7.23
CA MET A 258 -18.24 -3.85 -8.13
C MET A 258 -17.38 -4.86 -7.36
N ILE A 259 -17.04 -5.97 -8.01
CA ILE A 259 -16.22 -7.04 -7.42
C ILE A 259 -15.05 -7.33 -8.36
N GLY A 260 -13.82 -7.23 -7.83
CA GLY A 260 -12.62 -7.72 -8.50
C GLY A 260 -12.57 -9.25 -8.46
N ARG A 261 -12.51 -9.89 -9.63
CA ARG A 261 -12.63 -11.35 -9.76
C ARG A 261 -11.31 -12.09 -9.61
N TYR A 262 -10.19 -11.45 -9.92
CA TYR A 262 -8.87 -12.06 -10.04
C TYR A 262 -7.81 -11.26 -9.28
N GLY A 263 -6.73 -11.93 -8.90
CA GLY A 263 -5.53 -11.34 -8.30
C GLY A 263 -5.51 -11.42 -6.78
N PRO A 264 -4.35 -11.16 -6.15
CA PRO A 264 -4.25 -10.98 -4.70
C PRO A 264 -4.62 -9.52 -4.29
N PRO A 265 -5.61 -9.34 -3.38
CA PRO A 265 -6.59 -10.33 -2.94
C PRO A 265 -7.68 -10.58 -3.99
N ILE A 266 -8.26 -11.77 -3.98
CA ILE A 266 -9.49 -12.06 -4.74
C ILE A 266 -10.68 -11.37 -4.07
N PHE A 267 -11.80 -11.26 -4.77
CA PHE A 267 -13.06 -10.79 -4.20
C PHE A 267 -13.00 -9.36 -3.61
N GLN A 268 -12.28 -8.45 -4.25
CA GLN A 268 -12.22 -7.06 -3.81
C GLN A 268 -13.57 -6.39 -4.02
N ILE A 269 -14.18 -5.88 -2.94
CA ILE A 269 -15.45 -5.15 -3.01
C ILE A 269 -15.17 -3.66 -3.21
N LEU A 270 -15.61 -3.12 -4.32
CA LEU A 270 -15.28 -1.80 -4.83
C LEU A 270 -16.56 -0.96 -5.04
N LYS A 271 -16.45 0.36 -4.99
CA LYS A 271 -17.50 1.27 -5.49
C LYS A 271 -17.43 1.32 -7.02
N GLY A 272 -18.55 1.56 -7.69
CA GLY A 272 -18.57 1.72 -9.12
C GLY A 272 -17.79 2.96 -9.59
N ILE A 273 -17.38 2.93 -10.83
CA ILE A 273 -16.90 4.08 -11.60
C ILE A 273 -17.78 4.13 -12.84
N GLU A 274 -18.19 5.33 -13.25
CA GLU A 274 -19.07 5.45 -14.43
C GLU A 274 -18.37 4.99 -15.70
N GLY A 275 -18.98 4.04 -16.42
CA GLY A 275 -18.45 3.51 -17.66
C GLY A 275 -18.87 2.09 -17.98
N SER A 276 -18.17 1.48 -18.94
CA SER A 276 -18.25 0.05 -19.22
C SER A 276 -17.16 -0.69 -18.43
N PHE A 277 -17.37 -1.94 -18.03
CA PHE A 277 -16.38 -2.68 -17.25
C PHE A 277 -15.95 -4.00 -17.91
N ASN A 278 -14.68 -4.34 -17.70
CA ASN A 278 -14.04 -5.49 -18.32
C ASN A 278 -14.27 -6.80 -17.57
N VAL A 279 -13.81 -7.92 -18.12
CA VAL A 279 -13.99 -9.28 -17.58
C VAL A 279 -13.33 -9.51 -16.22
N ALA A 280 -12.38 -8.67 -15.81
CA ALA A 280 -11.76 -8.77 -14.48
C ALA A 280 -12.68 -8.24 -13.37
N LEU A 281 -13.77 -7.57 -13.73
CA LEU A 281 -14.77 -7.04 -12.82
C LEU A 281 -16.10 -7.75 -12.98
N MET A 282 -16.90 -7.70 -11.92
CA MET A 282 -18.26 -8.19 -11.86
C MET A 282 -19.11 -7.18 -11.09
N LYS A 283 -20.30 -6.90 -11.57
CA LYS A 283 -21.29 -6.07 -10.86
C LYS A 283 -22.18 -6.94 -10.00
N ALA A 284 -22.39 -6.54 -8.75
CA ALA A 284 -23.33 -7.15 -7.81
C ALA A 284 -24.53 -6.21 -7.62
N THR A 285 -25.69 -6.61 -8.08
CA THR A 285 -26.92 -5.83 -7.99
C THR A 285 -27.84 -6.45 -6.95
N PRO A 286 -28.15 -5.76 -5.82
CA PRO A 286 -29.13 -6.25 -4.89
C PRO A 286 -30.51 -6.39 -5.54
N LYS A 287 -31.13 -7.57 -5.43
CA LYS A 287 -32.53 -7.80 -5.81
C LYS A 287 -33.48 -7.42 -4.68
N MET A 288 -32.99 -7.46 -3.46
CA MET A 288 -33.69 -7.06 -2.26
C MET A 288 -32.69 -6.53 -1.21
N GLY A 289 -33.17 -5.75 -0.25
CA GLY A 289 -32.34 -5.18 0.81
C GLY A 289 -31.66 -3.85 0.43
N ASN A 290 -31.14 -3.18 1.44
CA ASN A 290 -30.41 -1.95 1.29
C ASN A 290 -29.05 -2.20 0.61
N ARG A 291 -28.71 -1.40 -0.41
CA ARG A 291 -27.47 -1.56 -1.19
C ARG A 291 -26.21 -1.47 -0.33
N GLU A 292 -26.17 -0.54 0.61
CA GLU A 292 -25.01 -0.36 1.47
C GLU A 292 -24.85 -1.53 2.46
N PHE A 293 -25.95 -2.01 3.04
CA PHE A 293 -25.94 -3.22 3.86
C PHE A 293 -25.37 -4.42 3.07
N VAL A 294 -25.87 -4.64 1.84
CA VAL A 294 -25.37 -5.72 0.96
C VAL A 294 -23.89 -5.54 0.65
N ARG A 295 -23.43 -4.33 0.38
CA ARG A 295 -22.01 -4.06 0.14
C ARG A 295 -21.15 -4.41 1.36
N GLN A 296 -21.58 -4.03 2.55
CA GLN A 296 -20.84 -4.30 3.78
C GLN A 296 -20.91 -5.78 4.18
N PHE A 297 -22.01 -6.48 3.88
CA PHE A 297 -22.06 -7.92 4.00
C PHE A 297 -21.03 -8.63 3.12
N LEU A 298 -20.91 -8.22 1.86
CA LEU A 298 -19.90 -8.76 0.94
C LEU A 298 -18.46 -8.49 1.38
N LYS A 299 -18.22 -7.48 2.23
CA LYS A 299 -16.91 -7.13 2.81
C LYS A 299 -16.57 -7.91 4.08
N GLN A 300 -17.46 -8.76 4.60
CA GLN A 300 -17.18 -9.50 5.83
C GLN A 300 -16.03 -10.49 5.63
N ASP A 301 -15.13 -10.53 6.61
CA ASP A 301 -13.93 -11.38 6.56
C ASP A 301 -14.28 -12.86 6.47
N CYS A 302 -15.35 -13.31 7.15
CA CYS A 302 -15.84 -14.68 7.09
C CYS A 302 -16.22 -15.16 5.68
N LEU A 303 -16.79 -14.27 4.84
CA LEU A 303 -17.09 -14.58 3.45
C LEU A 303 -15.82 -14.67 2.61
N LEU A 304 -14.88 -13.74 2.81
CA LEU A 304 -13.59 -13.76 2.12
C LEU A 304 -12.79 -15.01 2.45
N GLU A 305 -12.65 -15.34 3.73
CA GLU A 305 -11.97 -16.55 4.21
C GLU A 305 -12.59 -17.83 3.64
N TYR A 306 -13.93 -17.88 3.59
CA TYR A 306 -14.64 -19.00 2.96
C TYR A 306 -14.27 -19.16 1.49
N LEU A 307 -14.22 -18.06 0.71
CA LEU A 307 -13.90 -18.08 -0.71
C LEU A 307 -12.42 -18.40 -0.96
N GLU A 308 -11.50 -17.85 -0.16
CA GLU A 308 -10.06 -18.12 -0.23
C GLU A 308 -9.74 -19.58 0.13
N GLY A 309 -10.38 -20.13 1.17
CA GLY A 309 -10.22 -21.53 1.55
C GLY A 309 -10.66 -22.52 0.45
N LEU A 310 -11.56 -22.10 -0.44
CA LEU A 310 -11.96 -22.87 -1.62
C LEU A 310 -10.98 -22.72 -2.79
N SER A 311 -10.37 -21.53 -2.97
CA SER A 311 -9.42 -21.23 -4.06
C SER A 311 -8.13 -22.04 -3.91
N GLN A 312 -7.60 -22.17 -2.71
CA GLN A 312 -6.35 -22.92 -2.42
C GLN A 312 -6.44 -24.44 -2.75
N ARG A 313 -7.65 -25.00 -2.85
CA ARG A 313 -7.88 -26.43 -3.13
C ARG A 313 -7.95 -26.77 -4.61
N THR A 314 -7.98 -25.76 -5.48
CA THR A 314 -8.15 -25.98 -6.94
C THR A 314 -6.89 -25.47 -7.65
N ALA A 315 -5.96 -26.37 -7.94
CA ALA A 315 -4.75 -26.03 -8.71
C ALA A 315 -5.15 -25.52 -10.11
N GLY A 316 -4.90 -24.23 -10.38
CA GLY A 316 -4.89 -23.70 -11.73
C GLY A 316 -5.85 -22.58 -12.12
N GLN A 317 -6.77 -22.13 -11.27
CA GLN A 317 -7.59 -20.93 -11.52
C GLN A 317 -7.86 -20.13 -10.23
N ASP A 318 -7.14 -19.05 -10.06
CA ASP A 318 -7.33 -18.08 -8.97
C ASP A 318 -8.57 -17.19 -9.23
N GLY A 319 -9.76 -17.79 -9.22
CA GLY A 319 -11.01 -17.08 -9.48
C GLY A 319 -12.14 -17.45 -8.52
N ILE A 320 -13.10 -16.55 -8.35
CA ILE A 320 -14.26 -16.74 -7.49
C ILE A 320 -15.12 -17.91 -7.99
N GLN A 321 -15.34 -18.90 -7.14
CA GLN A 321 -16.28 -20.01 -7.40
C GLN A 321 -17.73 -19.52 -7.25
N MET A 322 -18.33 -19.05 -8.35
CA MET A 322 -19.66 -18.43 -8.35
C MET A 322 -20.77 -19.29 -7.75
N GLY A 323 -20.72 -20.62 -7.94
CA GLY A 323 -21.69 -21.53 -7.36
C GLY A 323 -21.65 -21.52 -5.82
N LYS A 324 -20.44 -21.47 -5.27
CA LYS A 324 -20.24 -21.43 -3.82
C LYS A 324 -20.59 -20.07 -3.23
N LEU A 325 -20.20 -18.98 -3.91
CA LEU A 325 -20.61 -17.62 -3.52
C LEU A 325 -22.14 -17.49 -3.48
N LYS A 326 -22.83 -17.94 -4.54
CA LYS A 326 -24.30 -17.86 -4.60
C LYS A 326 -25.00 -18.69 -3.56
N ALA A 327 -24.42 -19.82 -3.16
CA ALA A 327 -24.98 -20.71 -2.13
C ALA A 327 -24.66 -20.31 -0.69
N TYR A 328 -23.81 -19.27 -0.51
CA TYR A 328 -23.43 -18.81 0.83
C TYR A 328 -24.64 -18.25 1.59
N PRO A 329 -24.82 -18.56 2.89
CA PRO A 329 -25.90 -18.04 3.70
C PRO A 329 -25.88 -16.52 3.81
N PHE A 330 -27.05 -15.90 3.72
CA PHE A 330 -27.27 -14.47 3.83
C PHE A 330 -28.37 -14.19 4.87
N PRO A 331 -28.01 -13.95 6.14
CA PRO A 331 -28.97 -13.46 7.13
C PRO A 331 -29.57 -12.13 6.68
N TYR A 332 -30.88 -12.04 6.68
CA TYR A 332 -31.60 -10.87 6.17
C TYR A 332 -32.34 -10.14 7.31
N PRO A 333 -31.72 -9.14 7.93
CA PRO A 333 -32.35 -8.35 8.98
C PRO A 333 -33.48 -7.46 8.45
N PRO A 334 -34.37 -6.97 9.31
CA PRO A 334 -35.42 -6.00 8.95
C PRO A 334 -34.84 -4.80 8.21
N MET A 335 -35.61 -4.26 7.24
CA MET A 335 -35.18 -3.13 6.41
C MET A 335 -34.80 -1.90 7.22
N GLU A 336 -35.53 -1.62 8.28
CA GLU A 336 -35.25 -0.50 9.19
C GLU A 336 -33.83 -0.56 9.79
N LEU A 337 -33.36 -1.75 10.21
CA LEU A 337 -32.00 -1.94 10.72
C LEU A 337 -30.96 -1.79 9.61
N GLN A 338 -31.28 -2.25 8.39
CA GLN A 338 -30.40 -2.08 7.23
C GLN A 338 -30.23 -0.60 6.87
N GLU A 339 -31.32 0.18 6.90
CA GLU A 339 -31.31 1.63 6.63
C GLU A 339 -30.58 2.42 7.72
N GLN A 340 -30.80 2.07 8.99
CA GLN A 340 -30.06 2.65 10.11
C GLN A 340 -28.55 2.44 9.95
N PHE A 341 -28.15 1.24 9.59
CA PHE A 341 -26.74 0.92 9.35
C PHE A 341 -26.19 1.64 8.12
N ALA A 342 -26.95 1.72 7.02
CA ALA A 342 -26.56 2.44 5.83
C ALA A 342 -26.33 3.94 6.09
N ALA A 343 -27.20 4.59 6.87
CA ALA A 343 -27.02 5.97 7.29
C ALA A 343 -25.75 6.17 8.12
N PHE A 344 -25.44 5.24 9.03
CA PHE A 344 -24.19 5.25 9.80
C PHE A 344 -22.97 5.15 8.89
N VAL A 345 -22.97 4.23 7.91
CA VAL A 345 -21.87 4.08 6.95
C VAL A 345 -21.70 5.35 6.11
N GLU A 346 -22.79 5.94 5.62
CA GLU A 346 -22.72 7.19 4.86
C GLU A 346 -22.12 8.35 5.65
N GLN A 347 -22.50 8.50 6.92
CA GLN A 347 -21.91 9.50 7.81
C GLN A 347 -20.41 9.26 8.03
N THR A 348 -20.04 8.00 8.23
CA THR A 348 -18.63 7.61 8.41
C THR A 348 -17.79 7.86 7.14
N ASP A 349 -18.35 7.56 5.96
CA ASP A 349 -17.67 7.82 4.68
C ASP A 349 -17.52 9.33 4.39
N LYS A 350 -18.48 10.18 4.78
CA LYS A 350 -18.35 11.65 4.71
C LYS A 350 -17.17 12.14 5.58
N SER A 351 -17.00 11.58 6.76
CA SER A 351 -15.85 11.91 7.63
C SER A 351 -14.51 11.53 7.00
N LYS A 352 -14.44 10.40 6.27
CA LYS A 352 -13.23 10.02 5.49
C LYS A 352 -12.91 11.00 4.37
N LEU A 353 -13.92 11.56 3.70
CA LEU A 353 -13.75 12.51 2.60
C LEU A 353 -13.28 13.88 3.09
N CYS A 354 -13.84 14.40 4.18
CA CYS A 354 -13.40 15.67 4.78
C CYS A 354 -11.91 15.62 5.10
N GLY A 355 -11.43 14.55 5.73
CA GLY A 355 -10.00 14.36 6.01
C GLY A 355 -9.11 14.33 4.75
N LYS A 356 -9.57 13.81 3.62
CA LYS A 356 -8.81 13.83 2.36
C LYS A 356 -8.71 15.23 1.73
N MET A 357 -9.73 16.04 1.86
CA MET A 357 -9.76 17.40 1.28
C MET A 357 -8.87 18.37 2.06
N GLU A 358 -8.74 18.23 3.39
CA GLU A 358 -7.87 19.07 4.22
C GLU A 358 -6.37 18.85 3.95
N VAL A 359 -5.99 17.68 3.44
CA VAL A 359 -4.58 17.39 3.06
C VAL A 359 -4.25 17.85 1.64
N ALA A 360 -5.25 18.02 0.78
CA ALA A 360 -5.07 18.43 -0.61
C ALA A 360 -5.16 19.96 -0.82
N ALA A 361 -5.53 20.73 0.21
CA ALA A 361 -5.60 22.19 0.23
C ALA A 361 -4.37 22.80 0.90
#